data_def1e4ea4355b27a78d8e57f3506f667
#
_entry.id   def1e4ea4355b27a78d8e57f3506f667
#
_cell.length_a   1.000
_cell.length_b   1.000
_cell.length_c   1.000
_cell.angle_alpha   90.00
_cell.angle_beta   90.00
_cell.angle_gamma   90.00
#
_symmetry.space_group_name_H-M   'P 1'
#
loop_
_entity.id
_entity.type
_entity.pdbx_description
1 polymer ?
#
loop_
_entity_poly.entity_id
_entity_poly.type
_entity_poly.pdbx_seq_one_letter_code
_entity_poly.pdbx_strand_id
1 'polypeptide(L)'
;MSDISKPQLMHFYDEESAELAVAIVKYAMERTKMDPPPLDKPYSLSELNNIVGQTIKPEGRNGLDVLQEFIDELAPSCISVDHPLFLSFVPGAPTESSLLFDLVVSVSNVYAGSWLEGAGAVYAENQALRWIADLAGMPDETGGVFVTGGTAGNLSALLAARWNWRNKANGALDAMRPLIVASGGSHSSVAQAAKVMDADVMKVPVDERGRTSGMAIKQLIDSLSETDKSRICAVVATSGTTNVGVVDDLQGIGEQARRLNAWFHVDGAYGAAALCAPSVRHLFNGIEQCDSLIVDPHKWLFGPYDSCALLYRNPEIARQAHTQHAEYLDVLQQEGDKRPDEAMNPADLAHHLSRRARGLPVWFSLAMHGTDAYRDAMEATLQVTRESADIIRNATHVDLVLEPELSVIVFKRLGWTAQQYQQWSDRILERGLAFVVPSSWNGETVLRLCIVNPRTTVAGIQSIIDSLK
;
A
#
# COMPACT_ATOMS: atom_id res chain seq x y z
N MET A 1 31.64 1.30 -39.07
CA MET A 1 30.71 0.62 -38.17
C MET A 1 30.41 -0.73 -38.80
N SER A 2 30.97 -1.80 -38.21
CA SER A 2 30.87 -3.15 -38.74
C SER A 2 29.48 -3.70 -38.51
N ASP A 3 28.94 -4.42 -39.49
CA ASP A 3 27.78 -5.30 -39.54
C ASP A 3 27.01 -5.60 -38.23
N ILE A 4 26.33 -4.60 -37.65
CA ILE A 4 25.33 -4.81 -36.62
C ILE A 4 24.06 -5.28 -37.30
N SER A 5 23.61 -6.51 -37.03
CA SER A 5 22.40 -7.05 -37.62
C SER A 5 21.15 -6.31 -37.10
N LYS A 6 20.09 -6.20 -37.90
CA LYS A 6 18.81 -5.58 -37.48
C LYS A 6 18.30 -6.02 -36.07
N PRO A 7 18.38 -7.31 -35.67
CA PRO A 7 17.97 -7.73 -34.31
C PRO A 7 18.80 -7.13 -33.18
N GLN A 8 20.02 -6.69 -33.44
CA GLN A 8 20.90 -6.07 -32.43
C GLN A 8 20.68 -4.57 -32.31
N LEU A 9 20.20 -3.89 -33.35
CA LEU A 9 20.04 -2.42 -33.39
C LEU A 9 19.15 -1.89 -32.28
N MET A 10 18.07 -2.59 -31.87
CA MET A 10 17.18 -2.15 -30.79
C MET A 10 17.83 -2.17 -29.40
N HIS A 11 19.04 -2.69 -29.25
CA HIS A 11 19.79 -2.73 -28.00
C HIS A 11 20.95 -1.70 -27.95
N PHE A 12 21.12 -0.92 -28.97
CA PHE A 12 22.18 0.11 -29.02
C PHE A 12 21.60 1.50 -28.88
N TYR A 13 22.30 2.34 -28.16
CA TYR A 13 21.98 3.76 -28.01
C TYR A 13 22.53 4.54 -29.18
N ASP A 14 21.66 5.13 -29.98
CA ASP A 14 21.96 5.91 -31.19
C ASP A 14 21.41 7.34 -31.07
N GLU A 15 21.44 8.10 -32.20
CA GLU A 15 20.92 9.48 -32.24
C GLU A 15 19.41 9.54 -31.98
N GLU A 16 18.63 8.59 -32.51
CA GLU A 16 17.17 8.51 -32.28
C GLU A 16 16.88 8.22 -30.80
N SER A 17 17.63 7.32 -30.18
CA SER A 17 17.57 7.05 -28.75
C SER A 17 17.91 8.27 -27.89
N ALA A 18 18.89 9.08 -28.35
CA ALA A 18 19.28 10.32 -27.67
C ALA A 18 18.16 11.37 -27.70
N GLU A 19 17.53 11.56 -28.84
CA GLU A 19 16.40 12.49 -29.00
C GLU A 19 15.20 12.04 -28.14
N LEU A 20 14.87 10.76 -28.16
CA LEU A 20 13.81 10.18 -27.35
C LEU A 20 14.08 10.34 -25.85
N ALA A 21 15.32 10.13 -25.40
CA ALA A 21 15.70 10.30 -23.99
C ALA A 21 15.49 11.74 -23.52
N VAL A 22 15.87 12.73 -24.33
CA VAL A 22 15.65 14.15 -24.04
C VAL A 22 14.14 14.46 -23.92
N ALA A 23 13.34 13.93 -24.85
CA ALA A 23 11.89 14.14 -24.85
C ALA A 23 11.22 13.51 -23.62
N ILE A 24 11.61 12.29 -23.21
CA ILE A 24 11.10 11.59 -22.02
C ILE A 24 11.46 12.38 -20.75
N VAL A 25 12.71 12.83 -20.61
CA VAL A 25 13.15 13.61 -19.45
C VAL A 25 12.39 14.93 -19.38
N LYS A 26 12.20 15.60 -20.53
CA LYS A 26 11.42 16.84 -20.61
C LYS A 26 9.98 16.61 -20.14
N TYR A 27 9.31 15.57 -20.65
CA TYR A 27 7.96 15.19 -20.20
C TYR A 27 7.91 14.94 -18.69
N ALA A 28 8.84 14.15 -18.17
CA ALA A 28 8.90 13.86 -16.73
C ALA A 28 9.05 15.14 -15.90
N MET A 29 9.92 16.06 -16.29
CA MET A 29 10.10 17.35 -15.63
C MET A 29 8.87 18.26 -15.73
N GLU A 30 8.17 18.27 -16.85
CA GLU A 30 6.94 19.05 -17.03
C GLU A 30 5.81 18.47 -16.18
N ARG A 31 5.66 17.14 -16.15
CA ARG A 31 4.62 16.45 -15.37
C ARG A 31 4.81 16.66 -13.85
N THR A 32 6.06 16.60 -13.37
CA THR A 32 6.35 16.82 -11.94
C THR A 32 6.16 18.27 -11.48
N LYS A 33 6.21 19.24 -12.40
CA LYS A 33 5.98 20.66 -12.10
C LYS A 33 4.51 21.06 -12.08
N MET A 34 3.60 20.21 -12.54
CA MET A 34 2.17 20.53 -12.57
C MET A 34 1.63 20.68 -11.15
N ASP A 35 1.00 21.83 -10.85
CA ASP A 35 0.43 22.15 -9.54
C ASP A 35 -0.93 22.86 -9.66
N PRO A 36 -2.03 22.13 -9.49
CA PRO A 36 -2.13 20.67 -9.46
C PRO A 36 -1.95 20.04 -10.85
N PRO A 37 -1.62 18.73 -10.94
CA PRO A 37 -1.77 18.01 -12.19
C PRO A 37 -3.24 18.01 -12.62
N PRO A 38 -3.58 17.84 -13.92
CA PRO A 38 -4.96 17.68 -14.35
C PRO A 38 -5.56 16.44 -13.70
N LEU A 39 -6.84 16.52 -13.29
CA LEU A 39 -7.49 15.36 -12.68
C LEU A 39 -7.77 14.28 -13.72
N ASP A 40 -8.13 14.69 -14.95
CA ASP A 40 -8.48 13.82 -16.07
C ASP A 40 -9.65 12.86 -15.79
N LYS A 41 -9.98 11.98 -16.73
CA LYS A 41 -11.06 11.00 -16.57
C LYS A 41 -10.84 9.79 -17.48
N PRO A 42 -11.36 8.61 -17.12
CA PRO A 42 -11.21 7.44 -17.98
C PRO A 42 -12.02 7.59 -19.28
N TYR A 43 -11.41 7.20 -20.41
CA TYR A 43 -12.11 7.01 -21.67
C TYR A 43 -12.68 5.59 -21.73
N SER A 44 -13.77 5.40 -22.48
CA SER A 44 -14.29 4.06 -22.75
C SER A 44 -13.37 3.29 -23.71
N LEU A 45 -13.47 1.96 -23.70
CA LEU A 45 -12.72 1.13 -24.63
C LEU A 45 -12.99 1.50 -26.11
N SER A 46 -14.23 1.88 -26.45
CA SER A 46 -14.57 2.30 -27.80
C SER A 46 -13.93 3.63 -28.19
N GLU A 47 -13.85 4.59 -27.27
CA GLU A 47 -13.14 5.85 -27.51
C GLU A 47 -11.66 5.61 -27.74
N LEU A 48 -10.99 4.84 -26.86
CA LEU A 48 -9.57 4.51 -27.02
C LEU A 48 -9.30 3.73 -28.32
N ASN A 49 -10.16 2.77 -28.70
CA ASN A 49 -10.03 2.08 -29.98
C ASN A 49 -10.15 3.00 -31.18
N ASN A 50 -10.98 4.05 -31.10
CA ASN A 50 -11.15 5.02 -32.18
C ASN A 50 -10.01 6.03 -32.28
N ILE A 51 -9.46 6.46 -31.14
CA ILE A 51 -8.42 7.51 -31.06
C ILE A 51 -7.04 6.89 -31.30
N VAL A 52 -6.70 5.82 -30.59
CA VAL A 52 -5.37 5.20 -30.60
C VAL A 52 -5.31 3.97 -31.51
N GLY A 53 -6.33 3.12 -31.44
CA GLY A 53 -6.39 1.88 -32.22
C GLY A 53 -5.30 0.88 -31.86
N GLN A 54 -4.83 0.09 -32.84
CA GLN A 54 -3.79 -0.90 -32.63
C GLN A 54 -2.40 -0.30 -32.84
N THR A 55 -1.62 -0.18 -31.77
CA THR A 55 -0.27 0.41 -31.79
C THR A 55 0.83 -0.61 -32.04
N ILE A 56 0.67 -1.85 -31.55
CA ILE A 56 1.68 -2.91 -31.66
C ILE A 56 1.51 -3.63 -32.99
N LYS A 57 2.50 -3.48 -33.88
CA LYS A 57 2.53 -4.03 -35.25
C LYS A 57 3.89 -4.66 -35.52
N PRO A 58 3.99 -5.54 -36.57
CA PRO A 58 5.29 -6.06 -37.00
C PRO A 58 6.30 -4.98 -37.37
N GLU A 59 5.83 -3.89 -37.98
CA GLU A 59 6.62 -2.70 -38.30
C GLU A 59 6.65 -1.78 -37.05
N GLY A 60 7.84 -1.35 -36.66
CA GLY A 60 8.01 -0.36 -35.60
C GLY A 60 7.48 1.03 -36.01
N ARG A 61 7.38 1.91 -35.01
CA ARG A 61 7.02 3.33 -35.19
C ARG A 61 8.16 4.19 -34.65
N ASN A 62 8.20 5.44 -35.05
CA ASN A 62 9.13 6.43 -34.49
C ASN A 62 8.81 6.60 -32.98
N GLY A 63 9.85 6.59 -32.15
CA GLY A 63 9.71 6.64 -30.68
C GLY A 63 9.08 7.94 -30.16
N LEU A 64 9.36 9.07 -30.81
CA LEU A 64 8.76 10.38 -30.48
C LEU A 64 7.26 10.40 -30.76
N ASP A 65 6.82 9.79 -31.90
CA ASP A 65 5.39 9.70 -32.23
C ASP A 65 4.63 8.84 -31.19
N VAL A 66 5.25 7.74 -30.73
CA VAL A 66 4.65 6.88 -29.69
C VAL A 66 4.59 7.59 -28.34
N LEU A 67 5.64 8.35 -28.00
CA LEU A 67 5.63 9.18 -26.79
C LEU A 67 4.56 10.26 -26.86
N GLN A 68 4.43 10.93 -28.01
CA GLN A 68 3.42 11.98 -28.18
C GLN A 68 2.00 11.41 -28.09
N GLU A 69 1.74 10.25 -28.69
CA GLU A 69 0.45 9.55 -28.55
C GLU A 69 0.14 9.21 -27.09
N PHE A 70 1.14 8.79 -26.31
CA PHE A 70 0.96 8.59 -24.87
C PHE A 70 0.58 9.89 -24.16
N ILE A 71 1.28 10.98 -24.47
CA ILE A 71 1.06 12.30 -23.83
C ILE A 71 -0.31 12.87 -24.16
N ASP A 72 -0.72 12.79 -25.42
CA ASP A 72 -1.94 13.46 -25.89
C ASP A 72 -3.21 12.64 -25.65
N GLU A 73 -3.12 11.30 -25.67
CA GLU A 73 -4.30 10.44 -25.70
C GLU A 73 -4.37 9.48 -24.50
N LEU A 74 -3.27 8.79 -24.16
CA LEU A 74 -3.32 7.76 -23.13
C LEU A 74 -3.21 8.34 -21.71
N ALA A 75 -2.29 9.28 -21.48
CA ALA A 75 -2.14 9.89 -20.16
C ALA A 75 -3.40 10.65 -19.71
N PRO A 76 -4.08 11.46 -20.58
CA PRO A 76 -5.34 12.13 -20.20
C PRO A 76 -6.53 11.18 -19.97
N SER A 77 -6.41 9.91 -20.36
CA SER A 77 -7.41 8.89 -20.06
C SER A 77 -7.20 8.22 -18.69
N CYS A 78 -6.19 8.65 -17.93
CA CYS A 78 -5.86 8.14 -16.59
C CYS A 78 -6.11 9.22 -15.54
N ILE A 79 -6.95 8.94 -14.54
CA ILE A 79 -7.16 9.86 -13.42
C ILE A 79 -5.84 10.04 -12.66
N SER A 80 -5.40 11.29 -12.46
CA SER A 80 -4.17 11.60 -11.71
C SER A 80 -4.34 11.36 -10.22
N VAL A 81 -3.80 10.25 -9.73
CA VAL A 81 -3.93 9.82 -8.33
C VAL A 81 -3.26 10.80 -7.35
N ASP A 82 -2.26 11.52 -7.81
CA ASP A 82 -1.51 12.55 -7.07
C ASP A 82 -2.19 13.93 -7.08
N HIS A 83 -3.38 14.07 -7.70
CA HIS A 83 -4.16 15.31 -7.63
C HIS A 83 -4.64 15.55 -6.18
N PRO A 84 -4.50 16.79 -5.62
CA PRO A 84 -4.86 17.08 -4.23
C PRO A 84 -6.32 16.80 -3.86
N LEU A 85 -7.23 16.80 -4.83
CA LEU A 85 -8.65 16.47 -4.66
C LEU A 85 -9.04 15.11 -5.25
N PHE A 86 -8.07 14.21 -5.45
CA PHE A 86 -8.35 12.77 -5.56
C PHE A 86 -8.51 12.22 -4.14
N LEU A 87 -9.74 12.00 -3.69
CA LEU A 87 -10.06 11.69 -2.29
C LEU A 87 -10.74 10.33 -2.11
N SER A 88 -10.82 9.55 -3.19
CA SER A 88 -11.36 8.19 -3.19
C SER A 88 -10.29 7.16 -2.86
N PHE A 89 -10.70 5.96 -2.44
CA PHE A 89 -9.79 4.88 -2.06
C PHE A 89 -8.79 5.33 -0.98
N VAL A 90 -7.52 5.00 -1.14
CA VAL A 90 -6.37 5.61 -0.45
C VAL A 90 -5.37 5.98 -1.54
N PRO A 91 -5.36 7.25 -1.99
CA PRO A 91 -4.50 7.68 -3.08
C PRO A 91 -3.02 7.74 -2.68
N GLY A 92 -2.15 7.80 -3.68
CA GLY A 92 -0.73 8.09 -3.50
C GLY A 92 -0.45 9.57 -3.74
N ALA A 93 0.42 10.16 -2.95
CA ALA A 93 0.93 11.51 -3.14
C ALA A 93 2.47 11.51 -3.08
N PRO A 94 3.15 10.90 -4.07
CA PRO A 94 4.59 10.72 -4.02
C PRO A 94 5.31 12.07 -4.00
N THR A 95 6.46 12.13 -3.32
CA THR A 95 7.36 13.29 -3.42
C THR A 95 7.95 13.34 -4.82
N GLU A 96 8.22 14.53 -5.34
CA GLU A 96 8.91 14.71 -6.64
C GLU A 96 10.25 13.97 -6.66
N SER A 97 10.98 14.03 -5.57
CA SER A 97 12.27 13.34 -5.42
C SER A 97 12.13 11.82 -5.56
N SER A 98 11.08 11.21 -5.01
CA SER A 98 10.85 9.78 -5.14
C SER A 98 10.47 9.39 -6.57
N LEU A 99 9.65 10.19 -7.26
CA LEU A 99 9.30 9.98 -8.67
C LEU A 99 10.53 10.08 -9.59
N LEU A 100 11.35 11.11 -9.40
CA LEU A 100 12.57 11.30 -10.20
C LEU A 100 13.60 10.19 -9.92
N PHE A 101 13.74 9.77 -8.67
CA PHE A 101 14.65 8.67 -8.34
C PHE A 101 14.15 7.31 -8.86
N ASP A 102 12.85 7.15 -9.08
CA ASP A 102 12.29 5.95 -9.71
C ASP A 102 12.75 5.76 -11.15
N LEU A 103 13.05 6.86 -11.88
CA LEU A 103 13.72 6.80 -13.17
C LEU A 103 15.13 6.20 -13.04
N VAL A 104 15.89 6.60 -11.99
CA VAL A 104 17.22 6.05 -11.73
C VAL A 104 17.13 4.55 -11.47
N VAL A 105 16.15 4.10 -10.67
CA VAL A 105 15.91 2.68 -10.40
C VAL A 105 15.59 1.93 -11.69
N SER A 106 14.78 2.51 -12.57
CA SER A 106 14.40 1.91 -13.86
C SER A 106 15.59 1.73 -14.79
N VAL A 107 16.42 2.76 -14.98
CA VAL A 107 17.57 2.71 -15.89
C VAL A 107 18.72 1.86 -15.32
N SER A 108 18.85 1.77 -14.00
CA SER A 108 19.85 0.91 -13.35
C SER A 108 19.52 -0.56 -13.47
N ASN A 109 18.27 -0.92 -13.69
CA ASN A 109 17.76 -2.28 -13.88
C ASN A 109 18.31 -3.30 -12.87
N VAL A 110 18.39 -2.91 -11.59
CA VAL A 110 18.95 -3.72 -10.52
C VAL A 110 18.03 -4.89 -10.20
N TYR A 111 18.56 -6.10 -10.20
CA TYR A 111 17.89 -7.24 -9.59
C TYR A 111 18.06 -7.17 -8.06
N ALA A 112 16.97 -6.93 -7.36
CA ALA A 112 17.01 -6.73 -5.90
C ALA A 112 16.46 -7.94 -5.12
N GLY A 113 16.54 -9.15 -5.67
CA GLY A 113 16.09 -10.39 -5.04
C GLY A 113 17.14 -11.00 -4.11
N SER A 114 18.43 -10.73 -4.36
CA SER A 114 19.53 -11.29 -3.57
C SER A 114 20.52 -10.21 -3.15
N TRP A 115 21.26 -10.49 -2.07
CA TRP A 115 22.40 -9.67 -1.66
C TRP A 115 23.52 -9.73 -2.70
N LEU A 116 23.78 -10.90 -3.27
CA LEU A 116 24.84 -11.09 -4.25
C LEU A 116 24.75 -10.14 -5.45
N GLU A 117 23.53 -9.96 -5.97
CA GLU A 117 23.28 -9.17 -7.19
C GLU A 117 22.92 -7.72 -6.90
N GLY A 118 22.34 -7.44 -5.73
CA GLY A 118 21.75 -6.15 -5.41
C GLY A 118 22.15 -5.57 -4.05
N ALA A 119 23.34 -5.88 -3.51
CA ALA A 119 23.75 -5.51 -2.15
C ALA A 119 23.49 -4.03 -1.82
N GLY A 120 23.85 -3.11 -2.71
CA GLY A 120 23.61 -1.66 -2.50
C GLY A 120 22.13 -1.31 -2.41
N ALA A 121 21.29 -1.92 -3.24
CA ALA A 121 19.85 -1.71 -3.21
C ALA A 121 19.20 -2.32 -1.96
N VAL A 122 19.60 -3.55 -1.61
CA VAL A 122 19.11 -4.23 -0.40
C VAL A 122 19.51 -3.47 0.86
N TYR A 123 20.75 -2.97 0.93
CA TYR A 123 21.23 -2.16 2.04
C TYR A 123 20.39 -0.88 2.22
N ALA A 124 20.14 -0.16 1.14
CA ALA A 124 19.34 1.07 1.18
C ALA A 124 17.88 0.80 1.54
N GLU A 125 17.27 -0.24 0.96
CA GLU A 125 15.91 -0.66 1.33
C GLU A 125 15.81 -1.04 2.81
N ASN A 126 16.81 -1.74 3.36
CA ASN A 126 16.83 -2.12 4.78
C ASN A 126 16.89 -0.91 5.72
N GLN A 127 17.51 0.20 5.33
CA GLN A 127 17.45 1.45 6.12
C GLN A 127 16.03 2.01 6.21
N ALA A 128 15.30 2.03 5.09
CA ALA A 128 13.91 2.47 5.08
C ALA A 128 12.99 1.53 5.88
N LEU A 129 13.20 0.21 5.77
CA LEU A 129 12.48 -0.80 6.56
C LEU A 129 12.79 -0.64 8.06
N ARG A 130 14.06 -0.40 8.45
CA ARG A 130 14.45 -0.16 9.84
C ARG A 130 13.73 1.07 10.40
N TRP A 131 13.70 2.17 9.67
CA TRP A 131 12.96 3.37 10.10
C TRP A 131 11.49 3.07 10.40
N ILE A 132 10.80 2.32 9.53
CA ILE A 132 9.40 1.96 9.76
C ILE A 132 9.26 1.03 10.99
N ALA A 133 10.19 0.10 11.16
CA ALA A 133 10.22 -0.79 12.32
C ALA A 133 10.46 -0.03 13.63
N ASP A 134 11.34 0.98 13.63
CA ASP A 134 11.61 1.86 14.77
C ASP A 134 10.36 2.68 15.14
N LEU A 135 9.66 3.23 14.16
CA LEU A 135 8.38 3.90 14.38
C LEU A 135 7.35 2.97 15.04
N ALA A 136 7.32 1.70 14.67
CA ALA A 136 6.44 0.71 15.27
C ALA A 136 6.94 0.17 16.63
N GLY A 137 8.13 0.55 17.07
CA GLY A 137 8.75 0.03 18.31
C GLY A 137 9.09 -1.46 18.23
N MET A 138 9.35 -1.98 17.04
CA MET A 138 9.75 -3.37 16.83
C MET A 138 11.23 -3.56 17.22
N PRO A 139 11.65 -4.78 17.66
CA PRO A 139 13.00 -5.03 18.11
C PRO A 139 14.06 -4.87 16.99
N ASP A 140 15.33 -4.77 17.39
CA ASP A 140 16.45 -4.54 16.46
C ASP A 140 16.65 -5.67 15.45
N GLU A 141 16.26 -6.89 15.80
CA GLU A 141 16.32 -8.08 14.95
C GLU A 141 15.25 -8.10 13.85
N THR A 142 14.30 -7.15 13.91
CA THR A 142 13.25 -7.06 12.89
C THR A 142 13.85 -6.82 11.51
N GLY A 143 13.45 -7.67 10.57
CA GLY A 143 13.80 -7.56 9.16
C GLY A 143 12.56 -7.54 8.27
N GLY A 144 12.76 -7.32 6.98
CA GLY A 144 11.63 -7.24 6.09
C GLY A 144 12.03 -7.11 4.62
N VAL A 145 11.03 -6.86 3.80
CA VAL A 145 11.16 -6.74 2.35
C VAL A 145 10.12 -5.78 1.78
N PHE A 146 10.46 -5.07 0.71
CA PHE A 146 9.45 -4.35 -0.06
C PHE A 146 8.79 -5.28 -1.09
N VAL A 147 7.45 -5.35 -1.05
CA VAL A 147 6.60 -6.07 -2.00
C VAL A 147 5.73 -5.11 -2.81
N THR A 148 4.97 -5.62 -3.78
CA THR A 148 4.17 -4.80 -4.73
C THR A 148 3.01 -4.03 -4.08
N GLY A 149 2.51 -4.45 -2.93
CA GLY A 149 1.40 -3.78 -2.26
C GLY A 149 0.87 -4.61 -1.10
N GLY A 150 -0.04 -4.04 -0.31
CA GLY A 150 -0.60 -4.67 0.88
C GLY A 150 -1.20 -6.07 0.63
N THR A 151 -1.75 -6.33 -0.55
CA THR A 151 -2.26 -7.67 -0.92
C THR A 151 -1.14 -8.71 -0.93
N ALA A 152 0.00 -8.40 -1.54
CA ALA A 152 1.17 -9.28 -1.54
C ALA A 152 1.81 -9.39 -0.16
N GLY A 153 1.83 -8.28 0.58
CA GLY A 153 2.31 -8.24 1.96
C GLY A 153 1.48 -9.11 2.89
N ASN A 154 0.16 -8.97 2.88
CA ASN A 154 -0.76 -9.81 3.65
C ASN A 154 -0.63 -11.29 3.30
N LEU A 155 -0.55 -11.63 2.01
CA LEU A 155 -0.35 -13.02 1.58
C LEU A 155 0.95 -13.60 2.12
N SER A 156 2.07 -12.89 1.97
CA SER A 156 3.38 -13.35 2.43
C SER A 156 3.44 -13.50 3.95
N ALA A 157 2.92 -12.52 4.69
CA ALA A 157 2.86 -12.57 6.15
C ALA A 157 2.03 -13.76 6.66
N LEU A 158 0.87 -13.99 6.05
CA LEU A 158 -0.03 -15.08 6.44
C LEU A 158 0.49 -16.46 6.01
N LEU A 159 1.27 -16.56 4.91
CA LEU A 159 2.00 -17.77 4.55
C LEU A 159 3.04 -18.11 5.62
N ALA A 160 3.83 -17.14 6.08
CA ALA A 160 4.78 -17.34 7.18
C ALA A 160 4.07 -17.74 8.48
N ALA A 161 2.92 -17.13 8.78
CA ALA A 161 2.10 -17.49 9.94
C ALA A 161 1.62 -18.95 9.89
N ARG A 162 1.08 -19.39 8.73
CA ARG A 162 0.65 -20.78 8.49
C ARG A 162 1.81 -21.77 8.63
N TRP A 163 2.96 -21.42 8.04
CA TRP A 163 4.17 -22.25 8.14
C TRP A 163 4.60 -22.41 9.61
N ASN A 164 4.70 -21.31 10.35
CA ASN A 164 5.05 -21.31 11.77
C ASN A 164 4.06 -22.13 12.62
N TRP A 165 2.76 -21.99 12.36
CA TRP A 165 1.71 -22.74 13.04
C TRP A 165 1.86 -24.27 12.83
N ARG A 166 2.13 -24.74 11.58
CA ARG A 166 2.35 -26.14 11.27
C ARG A 166 3.62 -26.69 11.94
N ASN A 167 4.71 -25.94 11.87
CA ASN A 167 5.97 -26.37 12.43
C ASN A 167 5.97 -26.50 13.95
N LYS A 168 5.29 -25.61 14.66
CA LYS A 168 5.13 -25.72 16.12
C LYS A 168 4.41 -26.99 16.56
N ALA A 169 3.60 -27.57 15.70
CA ALA A 169 2.80 -28.75 15.99
C ALA A 169 3.46 -30.08 15.61
N ASN A 170 4.70 -30.07 15.09
CA ASN A 170 5.44 -31.28 14.70
C ASN A 170 4.61 -32.28 13.85
N GLY A 171 3.86 -31.78 12.87
CA GLY A 171 3.02 -32.58 11.98
C GLY A 171 1.61 -32.91 12.49
N ALA A 172 1.28 -32.66 13.75
CA ALA A 172 -0.05 -32.95 14.28
C ALA A 172 -1.19 -32.15 13.64
N LEU A 173 -0.85 -31.02 12.99
CA LEU A 173 -1.80 -30.10 12.33
C LEU A 173 -1.77 -30.18 10.79
N ASP A 174 -0.98 -31.06 10.20
CA ASP A 174 -0.77 -31.09 8.75
C ASP A 174 -2.06 -31.35 7.96
N ALA A 175 -2.93 -32.20 8.50
CA ALA A 175 -4.23 -32.51 7.91
C ALA A 175 -5.33 -31.47 8.24
N MET A 176 -5.03 -30.51 9.13
CA MET A 176 -6.01 -29.51 9.56
C MET A 176 -5.98 -28.29 8.65
N ARG A 177 -7.17 -27.79 8.32
CA ARG A 177 -7.32 -26.52 7.60
C ARG A 177 -7.06 -25.36 8.57
N PRO A 178 -6.11 -24.45 8.28
CA PRO A 178 -5.81 -23.34 9.18
C PRO A 178 -6.96 -22.35 9.26
N LEU A 179 -7.07 -21.66 10.38
CA LEU A 179 -8.08 -20.63 10.65
C LEU A 179 -7.39 -19.29 10.91
N ILE A 180 -7.83 -18.25 10.21
CA ILE A 180 -7.44 -16.87 10.43
C ILE A 180 -8.59 -16.16 11.14
N VAL A 181 -8.33 -15.57 12.31
CA VAL A 181 -9.27 -14.67 13.00
C VAL A 181 -8.93 -13.25 12.56
N ALA A 182 -9.87 -12.54 11.97
CA ALA A 182 -9.61 -11.22 11.40
C ALA A 182 -10.62 -10.18 11.89
N SER A 183 -10.19 -8.94 12.03
CA SER A 183 -11.08 -7.79 12.26
C SER A 183 -12.21 -7.77 11.23
N GLY A 184 -13.41 -7.42 11.67
CA GLY A 184 -14.57 -7.23 10.79
C GLY A 184 -14.35 -6.17 9.73
N GLY A 185 -13.51 -5.16 10.04
CA GLY A 185 -13.08 -4.11 9.13
C GLY A 185 -11.88 -4.46 8.25
N SER A 186 -11.34 -5.70 8.34
CA SER A 186 -10.16 -6.11 7.57
C SER A 186 -10.36 -6.01 6.06
N HIS A 187 -9.29 -5.62 5.36
CA HIS A 187 -9.28 -5.50 3.90
C HIS A 187 -9.53 -6.86 3.24
N SER A 188 -10.13 -6.84 2.03
CA SER A 188 -10.46 -8.05 1.25
C SER A 188 -9.25 -8.93 0.92
N SER A 189 -8.03 -8.38 0.94
CA SER A 189 -6.79 -9.12 0.71
C SER A 189 -6.55 -10.22 1.75
N VAL A 190 -7.04 -10.07 3.00
CA VAL A 190 -6.94 -11.12 4.02
C VAL A 190 -7.78 -12.33 3.63
N ALA A 191 -9.01 -12.12 3.19
CA ALA A 191 -9.86 -13.20 2.68
C ALA A 191 -9.32 -13.81 1.38
N GLN A 192 -8.69 -12.99 0.52
CA GLN A 192 -8.04 -13.47 -0.69
C GLN A 192 -6.81 -14.32 -0.37
N ALA A 193 -5.97 -13.89 0.58
CA ALA A 193 -4.84 -14.69 1.05
C ALA A 193 -5.29 -16.04 1.61
N ALA A 194 -6.37 -16.05 2.41
CA ALA A 194 -6.95 -17.27 2.95
C ALA A 194 -7.39 -18.25 1.85
N LYS A 195 -8.02 -17.75 0.78
CA LYS A 195 -8.38 -18.60 -0.38
C LYS A 195 -7.15 -19.23 -1.05
N VAL A 196 -6.09 -18.45 -1.25
CA VAL A 196 -4.84 -18.95 -1.84
C VAL A 196 -4.20 -20.02 -0.97
N MET A 197 -4.30 -19.87 0.36
CA MET A 197 -3.69 -20.78 1.33
C MET A 197 -4.58 -21.97 1.71
N ASP A 198 -5.76 -22.08 1.17
CA ASP A 198 -6.79 -23.04 1.62
C ASP A 198 -7.04 -22.94 3.14
N ALA A 199 -7.24 -21.72 3.62
CA ALA A 199 -7.54 -21.39 5.03
C ALA A 199 -8.98 -20.90 5.18
N ASP A 200 -9.53 -21.06 6.39
CA ASP A 200 -10.78 -20.43 6.78
C ASP A 200 -10.53 -19.03 7.36
N VAL A 201 -11.51 -18.14 7.23
CA VAL A 201 -11.49 -16.81 7.87
C VAL A 201 -12.71 -16.67 8.75
N MET A 202 -12.48 -16.28 10.00
CA MET A 202 -13.53 -15.91 10.94
C MET A 202 -13.41 -14.42 11.25
N LYS A 203 -14.43 -13.65 10.85
CA LYS A 203 -14.48 -12.21 11.11
C LYS A 203 -15.10 -11.93 12.46
N VAL A 204 -14.43 -11.07 13.22
CA VAL A 204 -14.89 -10.60 14.54
C VAL A 204 -15.78 -9.38 14.35
N PRO A 205 -16.91 -9.27 15.07
CA PRO A 205 -17.74 -8.07 15.03
C PRO A 205 -16.96 -6.80 15.41
N VAL A 206 -17.36 -5.70 14.81
CA VAL A 206 -16.83 -4.37 15.11
C VAL A 206 -17.82 -3.61 16.01
N ASP A 207 -17.32 -2.60 16.72
CA ASP A 207 -18.14 -1.66 17.47
C ASP A 207 -18.84 -0.63 16.54
N GLU A 208 -19.56 0.33 17.12
CA GLU A 208 -20.27 1.39 16.39
C GLU A 208 -19.34 2.27 15.54
N ARG A 209 -18.06 2.34 15.88
CA ARG A 209 -17.03 3.07 15.15
C ARG A 209 -16.35 2.24 14.05
N GLY A 210 -16.63 0.93 13.99
CA GLY A 210 -15.99 0.00 13.05
C GLY A 210 -14.66 -0.59 13.55
N ARG A 211 -14.40 -0.53 14.87
CA ARG A 211 -13.19 -1.04 15.52
C ARG A 211 -13.43 -2.43 16.08
N THR A 212 -12.48 -3.32 15.91
CA THR A 212 -12.44 -4.60 16.62
C THR A 212 -11.66 -4.45 17.92
N SER A 213 -12.22 -4.94 19.03
CA SER A 213 -11.56 -4.92 20.35
C SER A 213 -11.00 -6.28 20.71
N GLY A 214 -9.98 -6.29 21.60
CA GLY A 214 -9.47 -7.52 22.20
C GLY A 214 -10.54 -8.31 22.96
N MET A 215 -11.52 -7.62 23.55
CA MET A 215 -12.66 -8.26 24.22
C MET A 215 -13.56 -9.00 23.22
N ALA A 216 -13.84 -8.43 22.05
CA ALA A 216 -14.62 -9.11 21.00
C ALA A 216 -13.90 -10.36 20.48
N ILE A 217 -12.58 -10.27 20.26
CA ILE A 217 -11.72 -11.43 19.93
C ILE A 217 -11.83 -12.49 21.04
N LYS A 218 -11.69 -12.10 22.31
CA LYS A 218 -11.78 -13.02 23.44
C LYS A 218 -13.13 -13.75 23.48
N GLN A 219 -14.24 -13.03 23.34
CA GLN A 219 -15.58 -13.61 23.34
C GLN A 219 -15.77 -14.63 22.22
N LEU A 220 -15.29 -14.30 21.01
CA LEU A 220 -15.30 -15.23 19.89
C LEU A 220 -14.50 -16.50 20.22
N ILE A 221 -13.24 -16.36 20.66
CA ILE A 221 -12.36 -17.48 20.99
C ILE A 221 -12.96 -18.37 22.09
N ASP A 222 -13.53 -17.77 23.13
CA ASP A 222 -14.12 -18.52 24.25
C ASP A 222 -15.35 -19.34 23.81
N SER A 223 -16.01 -18.94 22.71
CA SER A 223 -17.14 -19.70 22.13
C SER A 223 -16.72 -20.86 21.21
N LEU A 224 -15.45 -20.94 20.83
CA LEU A 224 -14.96 -21.97 19.92
C LEU A 224 -14.68 -23.29 20.65
N SER A 225 -14.78 -24.39 19.89
CA SER A 225 -14.29 -25.71 20.33
C SER A 225 -12.76 -25.70 20.48
N GLU A 226 -12.19 -26.60 21.29
CA GLU A 226 -10.74 -26.75 21.41
C GLU A 226 -10.09 -27.09 20.05
N THR A 227 -10.80 -27.87 19.23
CA THR A 227 -10.36 -28.18 17.86
C THR A 227 -10.25 -26.92 17.00
N ASP A 228 -11.25 -26.03 17.04
CA ASP A 228 -11.18 -24.79 16.26
C ASP A 228 -10.13 -23.82 16.81
N LYS A 229 -9.97 -23.75 18.12
CA LYS A 229 -8.88 -22.97 18.74
C LYS A 229 -7.50 -23.43 18.26
N SER A 230 -7.29 -24.76 18.17
CA SER A 230 -6.02 -25.32 17.70
C SER A 230 -5.73 -25.02 16.22
N ARG A 231 -6.76 -24.74 15.41
CA ARG A 231 -6.65 -24.35 14.00
C ARG A 231 -6.21 -22.90 13.80
N ILE A 232 -6.31 -22.03 14.83
CA ILE A 232 -6.01 -20.61 14.69
C ILE A 232 -4.51 -20.42 14.44
N CYS A 233 -4.15 -20.11 13.19
CA CYS A 233 -2.78 -19.86 12.78
C CYS A 233 -2.39 -18.38 12.89
N ALA A 234 -3.35 -17.47 12.74
CA ALA A 234 -3.12 -16.03 12.80
C ALA A 234 -4.32 -15.27 13.35
N VAL A 235 -4.03 -14.17 14.05
CA VAL A 235 -4.99 -13.10 14.40
C VAL A 235 -4.54 -11.84 13.68
N VAL A 236 -5.45 -11.23 12.91
CA VAL A 236 -5.18 -10.05 12.08
C VAL A 236 -5.94 -8.85 12.62
N ALA A 237 -5.21 -7.81 13.00
CA ALA A 237 -5.76 -6.49 13.31
C ALA A 237 -5.52 -5.52 12.16
N THR A 238 -6.37 -4.50 12.05
CA THR A 238 -6.22 -3.43 11.06
C THR A 238 -5.83 -2.13 11.73
N SER A 239 -4.73 -1.56 11.30
CA SER A 239 -4.23 -0.27 11.80
C SER A 239 -4.58 0.83 10.80
N GLY A 240 -5.85 1.27 10.82
CA GLY A 240 -6.44 2.19 9.86
C GLY A 240 -7.27 1.47 8.80
N THR A 241 -8.55 1.23 9.10
CA THR A 241 -9.47 0.58 8.15
C THR A 241 -9.68 1.43 6.90
N THR A 242 -9.73 0.80 5.74
CA THR A 242 -9.86 1.51 4.44
C THR A 242 -11.14 2.36 4.38
N ASN A 243 -12.24 1.89 4.96
CA ASN A 243 -13.53 2.55 4.79
C ASN A 243 -13.72 3.75 5.72
N VAL A 244 -13.28 3.65 6.98
CA VAL A 244 -13.57 4.67 8.01
C VAL A 244 -12.33 5.20 8.72
N GLY A 245 -11.14 4.66 8.44
CA GLY A 245 -9.87 5.16 8.96
C GLY A 245 -9.62 4.90 10.44
N VAL A 246 -10.34 3.96 11.07
CA VAL A 246 -10.16 3.65 12.50
C VAL A 246 -9.08 2.61 12.72
N VAL A 247 -8.43 2.68 13.89
CA VAL A 247 -7.40 1.73 14.32
C VAL A 247 -8.04 0.75 15.31
N ASP A 248 -7.87 -0.56 15.09
CA ASP A 248 -8.32 -1.61 16.02
C ASP A 248 -7.60 -1.51 17.36
N ASP A 249 -8.11 -2.16 18.40
CA ASP A 249 -7.45 -2.32 19.71
C ASP A 249 -6.26 -3.28 19.60
N LEU A 250 -5.13 -2.75 19.08
CA LEU A 250 -3.94 -3.53 18.76
C LEU A 250 -3.39 -4.24 20.01
N GLN A 251 -3.41 -3.57 21.17
CA GLN A 251 -2.93 -4.14 22.43
C GLN A 251 -3.80 -5.32 22.86
N GLY A 252 -5.12 -5.12 22.96
CA GLY A 252 -6.02 -6.18 23.39
C GLY A 252 -6.06 -7.35 22.40
N ILE A 253 -5.97 -7.10 21.10
CA ILE A 253 -5.90 -8.15 20.07
C ILE A 253 -4.58 -8.92 20.17
N GLY A 254 -3.44 -8.22 20.33
CA GLY A 254 -2.13 -8.84 20.52
C GLY A 254 -2.07 -9.73 21.76
N GLU A 255 -2.71 -9.33 22.86
CA GLU A 255 -2.84 -10.16 24.06
C GLU A 255 -3.59 -11.47 23.78
N GLN A 256 -4.67 -11.44 22.98
CA GLN A 256 -5.41 -12.65 22.63
C GLN A 256 -4.62 -13.55 21.66
N ALA A 257 -3.91 -12.98 20.70
CA ALA A 257 -3.03 -13.74 19.81
C ALA A 257 -1.93 -14.48 20.61
N ARG A 258 -1.32 -13.79 21.57
CA ARG A 258 -0.31 -14.39 22.48
C ARG A 258 -0.89 -15.51 23.35
N ARG A 259 -2.10 -15.32 23.90
CA ARG A 259 -2.81 -16.35 24.67
C ARG A 259 -3.03 -17.64 23.89
N LEU A 260 -3.25 -17.52 22.58
CA LEU A 260 -3.44 -18.64 21.66
C LEU A 260 -2.13 -19.21 21.09
N ASN A 261 -1.00 -18.58 21.36
CA ASN A 261 0.26 -18.83 20.67
C ASN A 261 0.12 -18.74 19.12
N ALA A 262 -0.82 -17.88 18.67
CA ALA A 262 -1.08 -17.60 17.27
C ALA A 262 -0.23 -16.41 16.78
N TRP A 263 -0.02 -16.32 15.47
CA TRP A 263 0.69 -15.21 14.83
C TRP A 263 -0.14 -13.93 14.90
N PHE A 264 0.44 -12.85 15.39
CA PHE A 264 -0.19 -11.53 15.41
C PHE A 264 0.26 -10.72 14.19
N HIS A 265 -0.63 -10.55 13.21
CA HIS A 265 -0.37 -9.73 12.02
C HIS A 265 -1.13 -8.41 12.11
N VAL A 266 -0.45 -7.30 11.79
CA VAL A 266 -1.07 -5.98 11.69
C VAL A 266 -1.10 -5.53 10.23
N ASP A 267 -2.29 -5.42 9.66
CA ASP A 267 -2.51 -4.75 8.39
C ASP A 267 -2.55 -3.24 8.62
N GLY A 268 -1.41 -2.61 8.44
CA GLY A 268 -1.21 -1.16 8.54
C GLY A 268 -1.03 -0.49 7.19
N ALA A 269 -1.44 -1.15 6.10
CA ALA A 269 -1.21 -0.70 4.73
C ALA A 269 -1.49 0.79 4.51
N TYR A 270 -2.54 1.32 5.14
CA TYR A 270 -2.86 2.74 5.12
C TYR A 270 -2.39 3.46 6.39
N GLY A 271 -2.95 3.07 7.53
CA GLY A 271 -2.89 3.92 8.72
C GLY A 271 -1.59 3.85 9.49
N ALA A 272 -0.80 2.76 9.39
CA ALA A 272 0.48 2.68 10.09
C ALA A 272 1.52 3.70 9.60
N ALA A 273 1.30 4.33 8.46
CA ALA A 273 2.08 5.49 8.04
C ALA A 273 2.03 6.63 9.09
N ALA A 274 0.90 6.80 9.77
CA ALA A 274 0.71 7.82 10.80
C ALA A 274 1.46 7.54 12.12
N LEU A 275 2.20 6.44 12.22
CA LEU A 275 3.13 6.19 13.33
C LEU A 275 4.16 7.31 13.50
N CYS A 276 4.50 8.02 12.42
CA CYS A 276 5.42 9.17 12.48
C CYS A 276 4.76 10.45 13.00
N ALA A 277 3.42 10.48 13.18
CA ALA A 277 2.68 11.66 13.65
C ALA A 277 2.40 11.59 15.17
N PRO A 278 3.03 12.46 15.99
CA PRO A 278 2.85 12.46 17.44
C PRO A 278 1.39 12.64 17.87
N SER A 279 0.59 13.41 17.15
CA SER A 279 -0.81 13.71 17.52
C SER A 279 -1.71 12.49 17.58
N VAL A 280 -1.40 11.43 16.81
CA VAL A 280 -2.19 10.19 16.74
C VAL A 280 -1.42 8.94 17.16
N ARG A 281 -0.16 9.08 17.60
CA ARG A 281 0.72 7.96 17.96
C ARG A 281 0.10 7.02 18.99
N HIS A 282 -0.68 7.56 19.93
CA HIS A 282 -1.34 6.81 21.01
C HIS A 282 -2.37 5.78 20.51
N LEU A 283 -2.91 5.95 19.28
CA LEU A 283 -3.86 5.00 18.69
C LEU A 283 -3.22 3.65 18.35
N PHE A 284 -1.90 3.63 18.21
CA PHE A 284 -1.14 2.45 17.78
C PHE A 284 -0.51 1.67 18.95
N ASN A 285 -0.91 1.94 20.19
CA ASN A 285 -0.41 1.19 21.32
C ASN A 285 -0.66 -0.32 21.16
N GLY A 286 0.38 -1.13 21.33
CA GLY A 286 0.35 -2.58 21.11
C GLY A 286 0.87 -3.03 19.75
N ILE A 287 1.13 -2.11 18.80
CA ILE A 287 1.68 -2.46 17.46
C ILE A 287 3.07 -3.10 17.58
N GLU A 288 3.85 -2.68 18.59
CA GLU A 288 5.18 -3.23 18.88
C GLU A 288 5.16 -4.72 19.21
N GLN A 289 4.00 -5.30 19.45
CA GLN A 289 3.84 -6.72 19.79
C GLN A 289 3.63 -7.63 18.58
N CYS A 290 3.39 -7.07 17.39
CA CYS A 290 3.08 -7.87 16.21
C CYS A 290 4.25 -8.75 15.77
N ASP A 291 3.93 -9.90 15.19
CA ASP A 291 4.89 -10.79 14.54
C ASP A 291 5.19 -10.33 13.12
N SER A 292 4.23 -9.69 12.46
CA SER A 292 4.41 -9.03 11.16
C SER A 292 3.55 -7.79 11.01
N LEU A 293 4.06 -6.83 10.26
CA LEU A 293 3.43 -5.55 9.96
C LEU A 293 3.57 -5.24 8.47
N ILE A 294 2.51 -4.75 7.83
CA ILE A 294 2.61 -4.13 6.51
C ILE A 294 2.28 -2.65 6.57
N VAL A 295 3.01 -1.88 5.76
CA VAL A 295 2.77 -0.44 5.52
C VAL A 295 2.99 -0.18 4.04
N ASP A 296 2.06 0.51 3.37
CA ASP A 296 2.19 0.84 1.94
C ASP A 296 2.75 2.27 1.76
N PRO A 297 4.06 2.45 1.49
CA PRO A 297 4.59 3.78 1.21
C PRO A 297 3.93 4.47 0.01
N HIS A 298 3.46 3.70 -0.98
CA HIS A 298 2.72 4.25 -2.11
C HIS A 298 1.34 4.84 -1.76
N LYS A 299 0.91 4.74 -0.49
CA LYS A 299 -0.28 5.41 0.04
C LYS A 299 0.15 6.68 0.81
N TRP A 300 0.30 6.59 2.10
CA TRP A 300 0.46 7.76 2.96
C TRP A 300 1.91 7.98 3.47
N LEU A 301 2.91 7.32 2.86
CA LEU A 301 4.34 7.60 3.06
C LEU A 301 5.00 8.13 1.78
N PHE A 302 4.22 8.74 0.91
CA PHE A 302 4.66 9.57 -0.22
C PHE A 302 5.64 8.88 -1.18
N GLY A 303 5.56 7.54 -1.29
CA GLY A 303 6.29 6.75 -2.28
C GLY A 303 5.51 6.60 -3.59
N PRO A 304 6.18 6.36 -4.73
CA PRO A 304 5.49 6.05 -5.98
C PRO A 304 4.89 4.64 -5.97
N TYR A 305 3.94 4.37 -6.86
CA TYR A 305 3.49 3.02 -7.16
C TYR A 305 4.60 2.21 -7.83
N ASP A 306 4.82 0.95 -7.37
CA ASP A 306 4.14 0.29 -6.27
C ASP A 306 5.16 -0.11 -5.19
N SER A 307 4.82 0.06 -3.92
CA SER A 307 5.65 -0.37 -2.80
C SER A 307 4.84 -0.61 -1.53
N CYS A 308 5.11 -1.73 -0.86
CA CYS A 308 4.63 -2.07 0.46
C CYS A 308 5.81 -2.59 1.29
N ALA A 309 6.05 -2.00 2.44
CA ALA A 309 6.99 -2.53 3.43
C ALA A 309 6.31 -3.68 4.19
N LEU A 310 6.90 -4.85 4.14
CA LEU A 310 6.52 -6.02 4.92
C LEU A 310 7.62 -6.28 5.95
N LEU A 311 7.28 -6.17 7.22
CA LEU A 311 8.18 -6.36 8.35
C LEU A 311 7.84 -7.63 9.11
N TYR A 312 8.85 -8.33 9.59
CA TYR A 312 8.75 -9.50 10.47
C TYR A 312 9.58 -9.28 11.72
N ARG A 313 8.98 -9.49 12.88
CA ARG A 313 9.68 -9.47 14.18
C ARG A 313 10.85 -10.46 14.19
N ASN A 314 10.63 -11.65 13.69
CA ASN A 314 11.65 -12.66 13.47
C ASN A 314 11.67 -13.05 11.99
N PRO A 315 12.55 -12.42 11.17
CA PRO A 315 12.63 -12.66 9.74
C PRO A 315 13.08 -14.09 9.38
N GLU A 316 13.72 -14.80 10.29
CA GLU A 316 14.14 -16.18 10.07
C GLU A 316 12.93 -17.11 9.83
N ILE A 317 11.80 -16.87 10.48
CA ILE A 317 10.56 -17.62 10.24
C ILE A 317 10.06 -17.40 8.81
N ALA A 318 10.11 -16.14 8.34
CA ALA A 318 9.73 -15.82 6.97
C ALA A 318 10.69 -16.44 5.96
N ARG A 319 12.01 -16.40 6.24
CA ARG A 319 13.02 -17.04 5.41
C ARG A 319 12.74 -18.53 5.24
N GLN A 320 12.50 -19.26 6.33
CA GLN A 320 12.15 -20.67 6.26
C GLN A 320 10.84 -20.97 5.52
N ALA A 321 9.89 -20.05 5.55
CA ALA A 321 8.60 -20.21 4.90
C ALA A 321 8.64 -19.92 3.39
N HIS A 322 9.54 -19.06 2.93
CA HIS A 322 9.53 -18.52 1.56
C HIS A 322 10.73 -18.92 0.72
N THR A 323 11.86 -19.36 1.31
CA THR A 323 13.03 -19.77 0.55
C THR A 323 12.68 -20.82 -0.50
N GLN A 324 13.05 -20.56 -1.75
CA GLN A 324 12.86 -21.45 -2.87
C GLN A 324 14.13 -22.24 -3.11
N HIS A 325 14.00 -23.56 -3.25
CA HIS A 325 15.14 -24.46 -3.49
C HIS A 325 15.16 -24.92 -4.95
N ALA A 326 16.27 -24.64 -5.62
CA ALA A 326 16.58 -25.14 -6.98
C ALA A 326 18.09 -25.12 -7.18
N GLU A 327 18.63 -26.06 -7.99
CA GLU A 327 20.06 -26.20 -8.21
C GLU A 327 20.76 -24.87 -8.61
N TYR A 328 20.14 -24.04 -9.43
CA TYR A 328 20.69 -22.73 -9.83
C TYR A 328 20.62 -21.66 -8.74
N LEU A 329 19.85 -21.89 -7.66
CA LEU A 329 19.74 -21.00 -6.50
C LEU A 329 20.69 -21.39 -5.37
N ASP A 330 21.35 -22.57 -5.43
CA ASP A 330 22.25 -23.06 -4.37
C ASP A 330 23.38 -22.08 -4.09
N VAL A 331 23.85 -21.33 -5.08
CA VAL A 331 24.85 -20.28 -4.92
C VAL A 331 24.39 -19.16 -3.96
N LEU A 332 23.08 -18.93 -3.84
CA LEU A 332 22.48 -17.94 -2.95
C LEU A 332 22.20 -18.50 -1.54
N GLN A 333 22.24 -19.83 -1.39
CA GLN A 333 21.78 -20.56 -0.20
C GLN A 333 22.90 -21.35 0.49
N GLN A 334 24.17 -21.05 0.23
CA GLN A 334 25.31 -21.81 0.79
C GLN A 334 25.16 -21.94 2.32
N GLU A 335 24.70 -23.13 2.75
CA GLU A 335 24.68 -23.52 4.16
C GLU A 335 26.14 -23.63 4.67
N GLY A 336 26.47 -22.85 5.67
CA GLY A 336 27.73 -22.94 6.39
C GLY A 336 28.65 -21.73 6.27
N ASP A 337 28.55 -20.92 5.22
CA ASP A 337 29.21 -19.62 5.10
C ASP A 337 28.15 -18.51 5.22
N LYS A 338 27.51 -18.38 6.40
CA LYS A 338 26.95 -17.11 6.79
C LYS A 338 28.10 -16.13 6.77
N ARG A 339 28.27 -15.43 5.66
CA ARG A 339 29.15 -14.27 5.68
C ARG A 339 28.57 -13.35 6.73
N PRO A 340 29.27 -13.14 7.86
CA PRO A 340 28.68 -12.44 9.03
C PRO A 340 28.16 -11.03 8.66
N ASP A 341 28.58 -10.55 7.49
CA ASP A 341 28.36 -9.20 7.00
C ASP A 341 27.32 -9.11 5.85
N GLU A 342 26.61 -10.20 5.51
CA GLU A 342 25.57 -10.17 4.46
C GLU A 342 24.16 -10.10 5.05
N ALA A 343 23.31 -9.24 4.46
CA ALA A 343 21.89 -9.21 4.80
C ALA A 343 21.15 -10.40 4.17
N MET A 344 19.99 -10.76 4.75
CA MET A 344 19.10 -11.77 4.17
C MET A 344 18.67 -11.37 2.76
N ASN A 345 18.54 -12.36 1.89
CA ASN A 345 18.02 -12.15 0.54
C ASN A 345 16.55 -11.74 0.61
N PRO A 346 16.14 -10.62 0.00
CA PRO A 346 14.74 -10.22 -0.02
C PRO A 346 13.80 -11.26 -0.66
N ALA A 347 14.29 -12.07 -1.60
CA ALA A 347 13.53 -13.17 -2.20
C ALA A 347 13.13 -14.27 -1.21
N ASP A 348 13.83 -14.37 -0.09
CA ASP A 348 13.54 -15.35 0.96
C ASP A 348 12.52 -14.84 2.00
N LEU A 349 12.03 -13.59 1.85
CA LEU A 349 11.13 -12.97 2.83
C LEU A 349 9.70 -12.76 2.32
N ALA A 350 9.42 -13.15 1.06
CA ALA A 350 8.07 -13.05 0.48
C ALA A 350 7.87 -14.10 -0.62
N HIS A 351 6.65 -14.22 -1.13
CA HIS A 351 6.27 -15.24 -2.13
C HIS A 351 6.85 -15.03 -3.55
N HIS A 352 7.54 -13.93 -3.81
CA HIS A 352 8.16 -13.63 -5.10
C HIS A 352 9.65 -14.00 -5.10
N LEU A 353 10.21 -14.31 -6.27
CA LEU A 353 11.64 -14.48 -6.50
C LEU A 353 12.24 -13.24 -7.17
N SER A 354 11.83 -12.97 -8.40
CA SER A 354 12.26 -11.77 -9.12
C SER A 354 11.53 -10.53 -8.61
N ARG A 355 12.31 -9.49 -8.30
CA ARG A 355 11.75 -8.23 -7.80
C ARG A 355 12.56 -7.01 -8.23
N ARG A 356 11.84 -5.90 -8.43
CA ARG A 356 12.39 -4.57 -8.57
C ARG A 356 12.77 -4.01 -7.19
N ALA A 357 13.75 -3.14 -7.10
CA ALA A 357 14.12 -2.40 -5.88
C ALA A 357 13.09 -1.30 -5.56
N ARG A 358 11.90 -1.71 -5.08
CA ARG A 358 10.72 -0.84 -4.87
C ARG A 358 10.86 0.13 -3.70
N GLY A 359 11.74 -0.17 -2.75
CA GLY A 359 11.99 0.68 -1.59
C GLY A 359 13.00 1.79 -1.85
N LEU A 360 13.78 1.72 -2.93
CA LEU A 360 14.81 2.72 -3.22
C LEU A 360 14.26 4.15 -3.40
N PRO A 361 13.14 4.40 -4.09
CA PRO A 361 12.55 5.73 -4.15
C PRO A 361 12.16 6.29 -2.78
N VAL A 362 11.64 5.43 -1.90
CA VAL A 362 11.28 5.78 -0.52
C VAL A 362 12.52 6.11 0.29
N TRP A 363 13.55 5.25 0.22
CA TRP A 363 14.85 5.50 0.87
C TRP A 363 15.45 6.82 0.43
N PHE A 364 15.49 7.11 -0.87
CA PHE A 364 16.05 8.33 -1.41
C PHE A 364 15.29 9.57 -0.90
N SER A 365 13.97 9.54 -0.93
CA SER A 365 13.13 10.62 -0.45
C SER A 365 13.33 10.86 1.06
N LEU A 366 13.39 9.80 1.86
CA LEU A 366 13.70 9.89 3.30
C LEU A 366 15.09 10.46 3.56
N ALA A 367 16.09 10.03 2.82
CA ALA A 367 17.46 10.52 2.95
C ALA A 367 17.59 12.00 2.55
N MET A 368 16.85 12.42 1.51
CA MET A 368 16.89 13.79 1.00
C MET A 368 16.14 14.77 1.90
N HIS A 369 14.91 14.42 2.32
CA HIS A 369 14.03 15.34 3.06
C HIS A 369 14.16 15.22 4.58
N GLY A 370 14.63 14.07 5.06
CA GLY A 370 14.65 13.75 6.49
C GLY A 370 13.30 13.33 7.05
N THR A 371 13.32 12.63 8.16
CA THR A 371 12.11 12.06 8.80
C THR A 371 11.20 13.11 9.42
N ASP A 372 11.76 14.28 9.80
CA ASP A 372 10.98 15.40 10.32
C ASP A 372 10.03 15.99 9.28
N ALA A 373 10.47 16.09 8.01
CA ALA A 373 9.61 16.54 6.92
C ALA A 373 8.43 15.57 6.69
N TYR A 374 8.64 14.26 6.83
CA TYR A 374 7.58 13.24 6.76
C TYR A 374 6.57 13.40 7.90
N ARG A 375 7.05 13.59 9.14
CA ARG A 375 6.21 13.89 10.29
C ARG A 375 5.35 15.14 10.05
N ASP A 376 5.96 16.23 9.62
CA ASP A 376 5.30 17.52 9.42
C ASP A 376 4.25 17.44 8.30
N ALA A 377 4.55 16.73 7.19
CA ALA A 377 3.60 16.50 6.11
C ALA A 377 2.41 15.62 6.58
N MET A 378 2.67 14.62 7.43
CA MET A 378 1.62 13.79 8.02
C MET A 378 0.70 14.60 8.93
N GLU A 379 1.28 15.39 9.84
CA GLU A 379 0.51 16.27 10.74
C GLU A 379 -0.31 17.30 9.95
N ALA A 380 0.21 17.81 8.84
CA ALA A 380 -0.54 18.72 7.98
C ALA A 380 -1.80 18.07 7.39
N THR A 381 -1.72 16.83 6.91
CA THR A 381 -2.90 16.10 6.40
C THR A 381 -3.92 15.81 7.51
N LEU A 382 -3.46 15.46 8.70
CA LEU A 382 -4.33 15.27 9.87
C LEU A 382 -5.00 16.58 10.31
N GLN A 383 -4.29 17.70 10.24
CA GLN A 383 -4.88 19.02 10.54
C GLN A 383 -5.96 19.39 9.52
N VAL A 384 -5.70 19.25 8.21
CA VAL A 384 -6.71 19.47 7.17
C VAL A 384 -7.93 18.56 7.37
N THR A 385 -7.72 17.32 7.81
CA THR A 385 -8.81 16.38 8.10
C THR A 385 -9.69 16.90 9.24
N ARG A 386 -9.11 17.35 10.35
CA ARG A 386 -9.85 17.90 11.50
C ARG A 386 -10.66 19.15 11.12
N GLU A 387 -10.01 20.10 10.44
CA GLU A 387 -10.67 21.33 9.99
C GLU A 387 -11.80 21.05 8.99
N SER A 388 -11.61 20.07 8.10
CA SER A 388 -12.64 19.63 7.14
C SER A 388 -13.83 18.95 7.83
N ALA A 389 -13.59 18.18 8.90
CA ALA A 389 -14.67 17.62 9.72
C ALA A 389 -15.48 18.73 10.41
N ASP A 390 -14.85 19.82 10.85
CA ASP A 390 -15.53 20.98 11.41
C ASP A 390 -16.43 21.67 10.37
N ILE A 391 -15.98 21.82 9.12
CA ILE A 391 -16.78 22.34 8.00
C ILE A 391 -18.03 21.50 7.80
N ILE A 392 -17.87 20.17 7.73
CA ILE A 392 -19.00 19.24 7.52
C ILE A 392 -19.99 19.33 8.69
N ARG A 393 -19.51 19.38 9.92
CA ARG A 393 -20.35 19.48 11.13
C ARG A 393 -21.18 20.77 11.17
N ASN A 394 -20.64 21.86 10.64
CA ASN A 394 -21.30 23.16 10.61
C ASN A 394 -22.23 23.37 9.37
N ALA A 395 -22.18 22.49 8.38
CA ALA A 395 -22.99 22.60 7.18
C ALA A 395 -24.36 21.92 7.37
N THR A 396 -25.45 22.57 6.95
CA THR A 396 -26.82 22.11 7.22
C THR A 396 -27.34 21.02 6.28
N HIS A 397 -26.64 20.77 5.17
CA HIS A 397 -27.07 19.84 4.12
C HIS A 397 -26.28 18.52 4.14
N VAL A 398 -25.26 18.40 4.96
CA VAL A 398 -24.47 17.19 5.17
C VAL A 398 -24.43 16.85 6.64
N ASP A 399 -24.06 15.60 6.96
CA ASP A 399 -23.96 15.10 8.33
C ASP A 399 -22.71 14.26 8.48
N LEU A 400 -21.89 14.56 9.48
CA LEU A 400 -20.67 13.79 9.81
C LEU A 400 -21.07 12.48 10.49
N VAL A 401 -20.73 11.36 9.85
CA VAL A 401 -21.11 10.02 10.35
C VAL A 401 -20.24 9.58 11.51
N LEU A 402 -18.92 9.83 11.42
CA LEU A 402 -17.94 9.45 12.44
C LEU A 402 -16.90 10.56 12.60
N GLU A 403 -16.47 10.80 13.83
CA GLU A 403 -15.28 11.62 14.08
C GLU A 403 -14.02 10.92 13.53
N PRO A 404 -13.24 11.58 12.67
CA PRO A 404 -12.06 10.97 12.09
C PRO A 404 -10.98 10.71 13.15
N GLU A 405 -10.41 9.51 13.16
CA GLU A 405 -9.23 9.17 13.97
C GLU A 405 -7.93 9.45 13.22
N LEU A 406 -7.90 9.09 11.96
CA LEU A 406 -6.81 9.37 11.02
C LEU A 406 -7.29 10.34 9.93
N SER A 407 -6.97 10.09 8.68
CA SER A 407 -7.20 11.01 7.57
C SER A 407 -8.43 10.68 6.70
N VAL A 408 -9.33 9.82 7.17
CA VAL A 408 -10.58 9.49 6.47
C VAL A 408 -11.77 10.16 7.16
N ILE A 409 -12.53 10.95 6.41
CA ILE A 409 -13.78 11.55 6.85
C ILE A 409 -14.94 10.80 6.19
N VAL A 410 -15.94 10.42 6.97
CA VAL A 410 -17.17 9.76 6.49
C VAL A 410 -18.36 10.64 6.80
N PHE A 411 -19.16 10.98 5.78
CA PHE A 411 -20.30 11.87 5.92
C PHE A 411 -21.43 11.52 4.93
N LYS A 412 -22.62 12.06 5.17
CA LYS A 412 -23.82 11.89 4.34
C LYS A 412 -24.26 13.22 3.76
N ARG A 413 -24.83 13.19 2.55
CA ARG A 413 -25.67 14.27 2.04
C ARG A 413 -27.13 13.97 2.41
N LEU A 414 -27.73 14.80 3.25
CA LEU A 414 -29.07 14.59 3.75
C LEU A 414 -30.10 14.58 2.62
N GLY A 415 -30.99 13.58 2.64
CA GLY A 415 -32.10 13.46 1.69
C GLY A 415 -31.74 12.92 0.31
N TRP A 416 -30.49 12.51 0.06
CA TRP A 416 -30.11 11.94 -1.23
C TRP A 416 -30.30 10.42 -1.28
N THR A 417 -30.67 9.95 -2.48
CA THR A 417 -30.66 8.54 -2.85
C THR A 417 -29.27 8.13 -3.36
N ALA A 418 -28.96 6.83 -3.37
CA ALA A 418 -27.71 6.30 -3.92
C ALA A 418 -27.44 6.75 -5.37
N GLN A 419 -28.50 6.86 -6.19
CA GLN A 419 -28.38 7.36 -7.57
C GLN A 419 -27.93 8.83 -7.61
N GLN A 420 -28.41 9.68 -6.71
CA GLN A 420 -28.01 11.10 -6.65
C GLN A 420 -26.55 11.24 -6.23
N TYR A 421 -26.07 10.40 -5.32
CA TYR A 421 -24.65 10.34 -4.97
C TYR A 421 -23.79 10.00 -6.18
N GLN A 422 -24.16 8.98 -6.97
CA GLN A 422 -23.41 8.59 -8.17
C GLN A 422 -23.42 9.71 -9.22
N GLN A 423 -24.57 10.29 -9.52
CA GLN A 423 -24.69 11.40 -10.47
C GLN A 423 -23.86 12.63 -10.06
N TRP A 424 -23.77 12.90 -8.77
CA TRP A 424 -22.91 13.98 -8.27
C TRP A 424 -21.44 13.64 -8.43
N SER A 425 -21.02 12.42 -8.08
CA SER A 425 -19.66 11.94 -8.25
C SER A 425 -19.19 12.06 -9.69
N ASP A 426 -19.99 11.60 -10.65
CA ASP A 426 -19.68 11.68 -12.07
C ASP A 426 -19.54 13.15 -12.52
N ARG A 427 -20.46 14.00 -12.10
CA ARG A 427 -20.49 15.42 -12.46
C ARG A 427 -19.30 16.21 -11.93
N ILE A 428 -18.82 15.94 -10.70
CA ILE A 428 -17.65 16.66 -10.17
C ILE A 428 -16.35 16.20 -10.81
N LEU A 429 -16.25 14.92 -11.22
CA LEU A 429 -15.14 14.42 -12.01
C LEU A 429 -15.13 15.04 -13.41
N GLU A 430 -16.29 15.07 -14.10
CA GLU A 430 -16.41 15.70 -15.43
C GLU A 430 -15.99 17.17 -15.44
N ARG A 431 -16.22 17.87 -14.32
CA ARG A 431 -15.82 19.27 -14.15
C ARG A 431 -14.35 19.45 -13.75
N GLY A 432 -13.62 18.38 -13.53
CA GLY A 432 -12.27 18.42 -13.01
C GLY A 432 -12.16 18.99 -11.60
N LEU A 433 -13.25 18.97 -10.82
CA LEU A 433 -13.26 19.51 -9.47
C LEU A 433 -12.61 18.57 -8.48
N ALA A 434 -13.06 17.31 -8.42
CA ALA A 434 -12.57 16.30 -7.48
C ALA A 434 -12.94 14.89 -7.95
N PHE A 435 -12.24 13.89 -7.40
CA PHE A 435 -12.63 12.49 -7.53
C PHE A 435 -13.06 11.94 -6.17
N VAL A 436 -14.39 11.83 -5.98
CA VAL A 436 -15.03 11.31 -4.76
C VAL A 436 -16.11 10.33 -5.16
N VAL A 437 -15.93 9.04 -4.89
CA VAL A 437 -16.91 8.00 -5.18
C VAL A 437 -17.77 7.66 -3.95
N PRO A 438 -19.05 7.35 -4.12
CA PRO A 438 -19.92 6.87 -3.06
C PRO A 438 -19.38 5.56 -2.45
N SER A 439 -19.63 5.38 -1.15
CA SER A 439 -19.32 4.17 -0.40
C SER A 439 -20.54 3.75 0.42
N SER A 440 -20.40 2.73 1.25
CA SER A 440 -21.45 2.33 2.15
C SER A 440 -20.94 2.17 3.58
N TRP A 441 -21.75 2.56 4.56
CA TRP A 441 -21.51 2.37 5.96
C TRP A 441 -22.81 1.96 6.67
N ASN A 442 -22.79 0.84 7.40
CA ASN A 442 -23.98 0.28 8.09
C ASN A 442 -25.23 0.15 7.19
N GLY A 443 -25.02 -0.21 5.90
CA GLY A 443 -26.09 -0.36 4.92
C GLY A 443 -26.61 0.94 4.29
N GLU A 444 -26.07 2.09 4.68
CA GLU A 444 -26.42 3.39 4.10
C GLU A 444 -25.34 3.89 3.14
N THR A 445 -25.76 4.61 2.09
CA THR A 445 -24.81 5.27 1.18
C THR A 445 -24.18 6.47 1.87
N VAL A 446 -22.86 6.56 1.81
CA VAL A 446 -22.05 7.63 2.38
C VAL A 446 -21.03 8.14 1.36
N LEU A 447 -20.49 9.31 1.62
CA LEU A 447 -19.27 9.81 1.00
C LEU A 447 -18.12 9.66 1.98
N ARG A 448 -16.93 9.46 1.42
CA ARG A 448 -15.69 9.46 2.19
C ARG A 448 -14.61 10.27 1.48
N LEU A 449 -13.86 11.01 2.27
CA LEU A 449 -12.70 11.75 1.81
C LEU A 449 -11.47 11.16 2.51
N CYS A 450 -10.49 10.71 1.73
CA CYS A 450 -9.21 10.20 2.23
C CYS A 450 -8.13 11.25 1.97
N ILE A 451 -7.73 11.97 3.02
CA ILE A 451 -6.82 13.12 2.95
C ILE A 451 -5.41 12.68 3.27
N VAL A 452 -4.70 12.17 2.26
CA VAL A 452 -3.30 11.70 2.38
C VAL A 452 -2.31 12.55 1.59
N ASN A 453 -2.80 13.49 0.78
CA ASN A 453 -1.96 14.40 0.01
C ASN A 453 -1.72 15.69 0.80
N PRO A 454 -0.46 16.05 1.16
CA PRO A 454 -0.16 17.27 1.89
C PRO A 454 -0.55 18.58 1.16
N ARG A 455 -0.81 18.49 -0.16
CA ARG A 455 -1.27 19.62 -0.98
C ARG A 455 -2.79 19.80 -0.96
N THR A 456 -3.56 18.88 -0.35
CA THR A 456 -4.99 19.04 -0.12
C THR A 456 -5.23 20.20 0.83
N THR A 457 -6.14 21.10 0.46
CA THR A 457 -6.45 22.30 1.25
C THR A 457 -7.88 22.27 1.79
N VAL A 458 -8.08 22.94 2.92
CA VAL A 458 -9.42 23.14 3.51
C VAL A 458 -10.38 23.85 2.53
N ALA A 459 -9.86 24.80 1.75
CA ALA A 459 -10.63 25.50 0.72
C ALA A 459 -11.10 24.54 -0.40
N GLY A 460 -10.25 23.59 -0.82
CA GLY A 460 -10.62 22.55 -1.77
C GLY A 460 -11.75 21.66 -1.23
N ILE A 461 -11.65 21.23 0.03
CA ILE A 461 -12.72 20.46 0.69
C ILE A 461 -14.00 21.29 0.81
N GLN A 462 -13.92 22.58 1.18
CA GLN A 462 -15.08 23.47 1.22
C GLN A 462 -15.80 23.52 -0.14
N SER A 463 -15.05 23.60 -1.25
CA SER A 463 -15.62 23.61 -2.61
C SER A 463 -16.39 22.30 -2.92
N ILE A 464 -15.89 21.15 -2.43
CA ILE A 464 -16.60 19.87 -2.54
C ILE A 464 -17.90 19.90 -1.73
N ILE A 465 -17.86 20.37 -0.48
CA ILE A 465 -19.06 20.47 0.38
C ILE A 465 -20.09 21.44 -0.22
N ASP A 466 -19.64 22.56 -0.78
CA ASP A 466 -20.55 23.51 -1.45
C ASP A 466 -21.20 22.94 -2.71
N SER A 467 -20.51 22.06 -3.44
CA SER A 467 -21.05 21.37 -4.63
C SER A 467 -22.17 20.38 -4.32
N LEU A 468 -22.40 20.07 -3.04
CA LEU A 468 -23.46 19.20 -2.54
C LEU A 468 -24.76 19.97 -2.22
N LYS A 469 -24.79 21.29 -2.31
CA LYS A 469 -25.99 22.12 -2.15
C LYS A 469 -26.92 21.92 -3.34
#